data_2a6d8395391abdf8458dc43becdd4c1d
#
_entry.id   2a6d8395391abdf8458dc43becdd4c1d
#
_cell.length_a   1.000
_cell.length_b   1.000
_cell.length_c   1.000
_cell.angle_alpha   90.00
_cell.angle_beta   90.00
_cell.angle_gamma   90.00
#
_symmetry.space_group_name_H-M   'P 1'
#
loop_
_entity.id
_entity.type
_entity.pdbx_description
1 polymer ?
#
loop_
_entity_poly.entity_id
_entity_poly.type
_entity_poly.pdbx_seq_one_letter_code
_entity_poly.pdbx_strand_id
1 'polypeptide(L)'
;MPKKILKISIPKNWIEAFKKNNLDTNLDLPIKNISKELEDNKKIAPNINNIFRAFELCEYESTKVVIFGQDPYFQTGYANGLAFSVNEHIPIPASLKNIYSEIKNDIGILHNSIGCLEGWAKDGVLLLNSSLTVEISKPGSHSKIGWHKFITNVVKLLSNKKNIVFIFWGNHAQSFKHLINQNENLVLCSSHPSPLSAHRGFFGNKHFSKCNQYLADKKIQPIKW
;
A
#
# COMPACT_ATOMS: atom_id res chain seq x y z
N MET A 1 -6.82 35.66 5.51
CA MET A 1 -5.92 35.15 4.45
C MET A 1 -6.64 34.04 3.68
N PRO A 2 -6.55 33.93 2.36
CA PRO A 2 -7.18 32.84 1.63
C PRO A 2 -6.58 31.51 2.12
N LYS A 3 -7.45 30.54 2.45
CA LYS A 3 -7.06 29.20 2.86
C LYS A 3 -6.23 28.54 1.76
N LYS A 4 -5.00 28.20 2.03
CA LYS A 4 -4.09 27.56 1.08
C LYS A 4 -4.47 26.09 0.95
N ILE A 5 -5.38 25.77 0.03
CA ILE A 5 -5.73 24.38 -0.27
C ILE A 5 -4.50 23.67 -0.79
N LEU A 6 -4.15 22.56 -0.17
CA LEU A 6 -3.03 21.72 -0.57
C LEU A 6 -3.26 21.20 -2.00
N LYS A 7 -2.36 21.54 -2.92
CA LYS A 7 -2.42 21.06 -4.31
C LYS A 7 -1.59 19.79 -4.45
N ILE A 8 -2.19 18.66 -4.13
CA ILE A 8 -1.63 17.33 -4.35
C ILE A 8 -2.62 16.49 -5.17
N SER A 9 -2.10 15.62 -6.02
CA SER A 9 -2.92 14.73 -6.85
C SER A 9 -2.17 13.44 -7.14
N ILE A 10 -2.90 12.39 -7.46
CA ILE A 10 -2.32 11.16 -8.02
C ILE A 10 -1.80 11.41 -9.45
N PRO A 11 -0.86 10.59 -9.95
CA PRO A 11 -0.33 10.70 -11.31
C PRO A 11 -1.41 10.64 -12.40
N LYS A 12 -1.11 11.25 -13.55
CA LYS A 12 -2.04 11.39 -14.68
C LYS A 12 -2.57 10.06 -15.20
N ASN A 13 -1.72 9.03 -15.30
CA ASN A 13 -2.09 7.68 -15.73
C ASN A 13 -3.18 7.06 -14.83
N TRP A 14 -3.11 7.27 -13.51
CA TRP A 14 -4.15 6.86 -12.58
C TRP A 14 -5.44 7.65 -12.75
N ILE A 15 -5.36 8.99 -12.93
CA ILE A 15 -6.54 9.83 -13.18
C ILE A 15 -7.27 9.39 -14.45
N GLU A 16 -6.54 9.10 -15.52
CA GLU A 16 -7.09 8.60 -16.78
C GLU A 16 -7.76 7.24 -16.61
N ALA A 17 -7.14 6.33 -15.83
CA ALA A 17 -7.73 5.04 -15.51
C ALA A 17 -9.04 5.16 -14.73
N PHE A 18 -9.10 6.05 -13.72
CA PHE A 18 -10.33 6.34 -12.98
C PHE A 18 -11.44 6.83 -13.91
N LYS A 19 -11.15 7.81 -14.78
CA LYS A 19 -12.10 8.37 -15.76
C LYS A 19 -12.61 7.31 -16.72
N LYS A 20 -11.71 6.49 -17.28
CA LYS A 20 -12.06 5.42 -18.22
C LYS A 20 -12.99 4.37 -17.60
N ASN A 21 -12.91 4.15 -16.28
CA ASN A 21 -13.74 3.21 -15.57
C ASN A 21 -14.97 3.85 -14.89
N ASN A 22 -15.28 5.12 -15.16
CA ASN A 22 -16.37 5.88 -14.55
C ASN A 22 -16.32 5.86 -13.01
N LEU A 23 -15.12 5.94 -12.43
CA LEU A 23 -14.88 6.00 -11.00
C LEU A 23 -14.41 7.41 -10.60
N ASP A 24 -14.90 7.88 -9.45
CA ASP A 24 -14.41 9.12 -8.83
C ASP A 24 -13.19 8.83 -7.95
N THR A 25 -12.21 9.73 -7.94
CA THR A 25 -11.07 9.64 -7.03
C THR A 25 -11.47 9.89 -5.58
N ASN A 26 -12.52 10.69 -5.32
CA ASN A 26 -12.96 11.06 -3.96
C ASN A 26 -11.85 11.66 -3.07
N LEU A 27 -10.94 12.45 -3.67
CA LEU A 27 -9.79 13.04 -2.98
C LEU A 27 -10.10 14.35 -2.26
N ASP A 28 -11.21 15.03 -2.58
CA ASP A 28 -11.51 16.36 -2.03
C ASP A 28 -11.61 16.35 -0.51
N LEU A 29 -12.30 15.36 0.06
CA LEU A 29 -12.52 15.29 1.50
C LEU A 29 -11.22 15.03 2.27
N PRO A 30 -10.39 14.00 1.97
CA PRO A 30 -9.14 13.80 2.70
C PRO A 30 -8.17 14.97 2.52
N ILE A 31 -8.06 15.56 1.33
CA ILE A 31 -7.17 16.71 1.07
C ILE A 31 -7.62 17.92 1.89
N LYS A 32 -8.93 18.21 1.94
CA LYS A 32 -9.50 19.29 2.77
C LYS A 32 -9.18 19.09 4.27
N ASN A 33 -9.35 17.87 4.78
CA ASN A 33 -9.09 17.56 6.18
C ASN A 33 -7.60 17.68 6.53
N ILE A 34 -6.72 17.17 5.67
CA ILE A 34 -5.26 17.33 5.83
C ILE A 34 -4.87 18.81 5.80
N SER A 35 -5.40 19.59 4.85
CA SER A 35 -5.12 21.02 4.77
C SER A 35 -5.47 21.74 6.07
N LYS A 36 -6.63 21.42 6.66
CA LYS A 36 -7.04 21.97 7.95
C LYS A 36 -6.09 21.58 9.09
N GLU A 37 -5.69 20.29 9.15
CA GLU A 37 -4.77 19.83 10.19
C GLU A 37 -3.39 20.49 10.10
N LEU A 38 -2.92 20.78 8.88
CA LEU A 38 -1.67 21.52 8.67
C LEU A 38 -1.81 23.01 9.08
N GLU A 39 -2.97 23.63 8.83
CA GLU A 39 -3.29 24.98 9.33
C GLU A 39 -3.29 25.01 10.88
N ASP A 40 -3.76 23.93 11.51
CA ASP A 40 -3.73 23.72 12.96
C ASP A 40 -2.33 23.31 13.51
N ASN A 41 -1.27 23.40 12.69
CA ASN A 41 0.12 23.04 13.00
C ASN A 41 0.34 21.59 13.44
N LYS A 42 -0.57 20.67 13.06
CA LYS A 42 -0.36 19.24 13.30
C LYS A 42 0.74 18.69 12.39
N LYS A 43 1.51 17.77 12.95
CA LYS A 43 2.55 17.05 12.21
C LYS A 43 1.96 15.75 11.65
N ILE A 44 2.05 15.55 10.36
CA ILE A 44 1.54 14.35 9.68
C ILE A 44 2.66 13.58 8.97
N ALA A 45 2.47 12.30 8.82
CA ALA A 45 3.30 11.40 8.03
C ALA A 45 2.46 10.72 6.93
N PRO A 46 3.08 10.37 5.79
CA PRO A 46 4.43 10.76 5.35
C PRO A 46 4.54 12.26 5.06
N ASN A 47 5.73 12.71 4.62
CA ASN A 47 5.86 14.06 4.05
C ASN A 47 4.80 14.26 2.96
N ILE A 48 4.25 15.47 2.85
CA ILE A 48 3.16 15.81 1.92
C ILE A 48 3.47 15.39 0.48
N ASN A 49 4.71 15.57 0.05
CA ASN A 49 5.14 15.18 -1.30
C ASN A 49 5.16 13.66 -1.52
N ASN A 50 5.09 12.87 -0.46
CA ASN A 50 5.13 11.41 -0.52
C ASN A 50 3.76 10.74 -0.29
N ILE A 51 2.69 11.52 -0.13
CA ILE A 51 1.35 10.95 0.12
C ILE A 51 0.92 9.99 -1.00
N PHE A 52 1.23 10.34 -2.25
CA PHE A 52 0.90 9.52 -3.43
C PHE A 52 2.09 8.76 -4.03
N ARG A 53 3.19 8.61 -3.26
CA ARG A 53 4.41 7.97 -3.77
C ARG A 53 4.19 6.53 -4.27
N ALA A 54 3.29 5.77 -3.65
CA ALA A 54 2.95 4.42 -4.12
C ALA A 54 2.41 4.45 -5.57
N PHE A 55 1.62 5.44 -5.91
CA PHE A 55 1.04 5.63 -7.24
C PHE A 55 2.06 6.21 -8.24
N GLU A 56 3.02 7.00 -7.77
CA GLU A 56 4.09 7.57 -8.59
C GLU A 56 5.10 6.50 -9.03
N LEU A 57 5.42 5.55 -8.14
CA LEU A 57 6.40 4.50 -8.39
C LEU A 57 5.81 3.26 -9.06
N CYS A 58 4.51 3.03 -8.89
CA CYS A 58 3.78 1.92 -9.51
C CYS A 58 2.64 2.47 -10.36
N GLU A 59 2.86 2.58 -11.67
CA GLU A 59 1.86 3.05 -12.61
C GLU A 59 0.69 2.08 -12.72
N TYR A 60 -0.50 2.60 -13.08
CA TYR A 60 -1.71 1.78 -13.22
C TYR A 60 -1.49 0.59 -14.15
N GLU A 61 -0.93 0.82 -15.33
CA GLU A 61 -0.75 -0.25 -16.33
C GLU A 61 0.28 -1.30 -15.90
N SER A 62 1.34 -0.88 -15.20
CA SER A 62 2.39 -1.78 -14.71
C SER A 62 2.03 -2.51 -13.43
N THR A 63 0.93 -2.15 -12.75
CA THR A 63 0.51 -2.81 -11.50
C THR A 63 0.19 -4.28 -11.74
N LYS A 64 0.91 -5.16 -11.08
CA LYS A 64 0.78 -6.63 -11.08
C LYS A 64 0.30 -7.17 -9.73
N VAL A 65 0.75 -6.53 -8.66
CA VAL A 65 0.49 -6.97 -7.28
C VAL A 65 0.06 -5.78 -6.43
N VAL A 66 -0.85 -6.02 -5.49
CA VAL A 66 -1.26 -5.02 -4.49
C VAL A 66 -1.02 -5.62 -3.11
N ILE A 67 -0.21 -4.97 -2.28
CA ILE A 67 -0.01 -5.33 -0.87
C ILE A 67 -0.62 -4.23 -0.01
N PHE A 68 -1.51 -4.62 0.91
CA PHE A 68 -2.22 -3.68 1.76
C PHE A 68 -1.57 -3.53 3.13
N GLY A 69 -1.24 -2.27 3.49
CA GLY A 69 -0.99 -1.82 4.85
C GLY A 69 -2.22 -1.11 5.43
N GLN A 70 -2.19 -0.79 6.70
CA GLN A 70 -3.24 -0.04 7.38
C GLN A 70 -2.95 1.47 7.31
N ASP A 71 -1.94 1.93 8.03
CA ASP A 71 -1.53 3.33 8.16
C ASP A 71 -0.04 3.45 7.85
N PRO A 72 0.44 4.65 7.46
CA PRO A 72 1.87 4.94 7.46
C PRO A 72 2.47 4.78 8.86
N TYR A 73 3.78 4.55 8.94
CA TYR A 73 4.48 4.64 10.22
C TYR A 73 4.30 6.02 10.83
N PHE A 74 3.88 6.08 12.10
CA PHE A 74 3.56 7.32 12.80
C PHE A 74 4.77 7.98 13.49
N GLN A 75 5.94 7.33 13.45
CA GLN A 75 7.18 7.91 13.94
C GLN A 75 7.72 8.94 12.94
N THR A 76 8.27 10.03 13.45
CA THR A 76 8.87 11.08 12.62
C THR A 76 9.98 10.51 11.72
N GLY A 77 9.90 10.78 10.43
CA GLY A 77 10.92 10.39 9.44
C GLY A 77 10.85 8.92 8.97
N TYR A 78 9.96 8.09 9.51
CA TYR A 78 9.86 6.67 9.11
C TYR A 78 9.13 6.50 7.78
N ALA A 79 7.91 7.00 7.68
CA ALA A 79 7.04 6.79 6.53
C ALA A 79 7.59 7.48 5.26
N ASN A 80 7.68 6.73 4.17
CA ASN A 80 8.10 7.22 2.86
C ASN A 80 7.00 7.15 1.79
N GLY A 81 5.74 6.90 2.19
CA GLY A 81 4.57 6.85 1.30
C GLY A 81 4.25 5.46 0.73
N LEU A 82 5.04 4.45 1.05
CA LEU A 82 4.81 3.05 0.67
C LEU A 82 4.43 2.22 1.91
N ALA A 83 3.46 1.34 1.79
CA ALA A 83 3.11 0.41 2.87
C ALA A 83 4.29 -0.48 3.26
N PHE A 84 4.51 -0.69 4.56
CA PHE A 84 5.61 -1.46 5.17
C PHE A 84 7.02 -0.92 4.95
N SER A 85 7.21 0.08 4.10
CA SER A 85 8.49 0.67 3.72
C SER A 85 8.87 1.84 4.62
N VAL A 86 10.17 2.00 4.84
CA VAL A 86 10.75 3.14 5.55
C VAL A 86 11.86 3.79 4.72
N ASN A 87 12.26 5.00 5.11
CA ASN A 87 13.43 5.66 4.49
C ASN A 87 14.72 4.87 4.74
N GLU A 88 15.70 5.01 3.86
CA GLU A 88 16.92 4.19 3.82
C GLU A 88 17.72 4.16 5.14
N HIS A 89 17.73 5.27 5.89
CA HIS A 89 18.49 5.37 7.14
C HIS A 89 17.72 4.91 8.38
N ILE A 90 16.51 4.43 8.19
CA ILE A 90 15.66 3.98 9.30
C ILE A 90 15.89 2.48 9.53
N PRO A 91 16.05 2.06 10.79
CA PRO A 91 16.12 0.64 11.13
C PRO A 91 14.89 -0.11 10.63
N ILE A 92 15.09 -1.31 10.08
CA ILE A 92 14.01 -2.13 9.53
C ILE A 92 12.97 -2.42 10.61
N PRO A 93 11.68 -2.00 10.42
CA PRO A 93 10.63 -2.24 11.39
C PRO A 93 10.33 -3.74 11.58
N ALA A 94 9.79 -4.09 12.74
CA ALA A 94 9.55 -5.49 13.11
C ALA A 94 8.64 -6.24 12.11
N SER A 95 7.59 -5.59 11.59
CA SER A 95 6.73 -6.21 10.56
C SER A 95 7.50 -6.50 9.27
N LEU A 96 8.38 -5.59 8.84
CA LEU A 96 9.18 -5.77 7.64
C LEU A 96 10.26 -6.85 7.84
N LYS A 97 10.83 -6.95 9.05
CA LYS A 97 11.73 -8.09 9.40
C LYS A 97 11.01 -9.43 9.24
N ASN A 98 9.76 -9.53 9.69
CA ASN A 98 8.96 -10.74 9.55
C ASN A 98 8.62 -11.03 8.07
N ILE A 99 8.34 -10.00 7.27
CA ILE A 99 8.16 -10.13 5.81
C ILE A 99 9.43 -10.70 5.18
N TYR A 100 10.59 -10.17 5.49
CA TYR A 100 11.87 -10.69 4.97
C TYR A 100 12.20 -12.10 5.45
N SER A 101 11.82 -12.44 6.70
CA SER A 101 11.96 -13.81 7.20
C SER A 101 11.10 -14.79 6.39
N GLU A 102 9.86 -14.41 6.06
CA GLU A 102 8.98 -15.25 5.23
C GLU A 102 9.51 -15.36 3.80
N ILE A 103 10.00 -14.28 3.18
CA ILE A 103 10.63 -14.32 1.85
C ILE A 103 11.79 -15.30 1.84
N LYS A 104 12.68 -15.23 2.85
CA LYS A 104 13.80 -16.17 2.98
C LYS A 104 13.32 -17.62 3.06
N ASN A 105 12.30 -17.89 3.86
CA ASN A 105 11.79 -19.24 4.08
C ASN A 105 11.01 -19.78 2.86
N ASP A 106 10.33 -18.90 2.11
CA ASP A 106 9.49 -19.26 0.97
C ASP A 106 10.30 -19.43 -0.32
N ILE A 107 11.20 -18.48 -0.62
CA ILE A 107 11.91 -18.41 -1.92
C ILE A 107 13.44 -18.27 -1.80
N GLY A 108 13.99 -18.34 -0.59
CA GLY A 108 15.45 -18.38 -0.35
C GLY A 108 16.18 -17.03 -0.49
N ILE A 109 15.48 -15.91 -0.71
CA ILE A 109 16.11 -14.59 -0.89
C ILE A 109 16.37 -13.95 0.48
N LEU A 110 17.59 -13.43 0.66
CA LEU A 110 18.03 -12.75 1.87
C LEU A 110 17.98 -11.23 1.70
N HIS A 111 17.27 -10.55 2.59
CA HIS A 111 17.25 -9.08 2.71
C HIS A 111 17.89 -8.67 4.03
N ASN A 112 19.11 -8.16 3.99
CA ASN A 112 19.89 -7.93 5.21
C ASN A 112 19.90 -6.48 5.73
N SER A 113 19.57 -5.47 4.91
CA SER A 113 19.84 -4.09 5.31
C SER A 113 18.91 -3.01 4.75
N ILE A 114 18.00 -3.30 3.85
CA ILE A 114 17.23 -2.28 3.14
C ILE A 114 15.79 -2.24 3.66
N GLY A 115 15.41 -1.12 4.31
CA GLY A 115 14.03 -0.88 4.73
C GLY A 115 13.16 -0.21 3.65
N CYS A 116 13.77 0.27 2.56
CA CYS A 116 13.10 0.93 1.46
C CYS A 116 12.65 -0.08 0.40
N LEU A 117 11.34 -0.13 0.12
CA LEU A 117 10.72 -1.08 -0.82
C LEU A 117 10.43 -0.47 -2.20
N GLU A 118 11.09 0.62 -2.58
CA GLU A 118 10.90 1.24 -3.89
C GLU A 118 11.18 0.29 -5.06
N GLY A 119 12.13 -0.64 -4.90
CA GLY A 119 12.43 -1.65 -5.91
C GLY A 119 11.19 -2.49 -6.25
N TRP A 120 10.43 -2.90 -5.23
CA TRP A 120 9.17 -3.63 -5.43
C TRP A 120 8.12 -2.77 -6.13
N ALA A 121 7.99 -1.50 -5.71
CA ALA A 121 7.02 -0.59 -6.33
C ALA A 121 7.32 -0.38 -7.82
N LYS A 122 8.60 -0.17 -8.19
CA LYS A 122 9.05 -0.04 -9.59
C LYS A 122 8.89 -1.33 -10.40
N ASP A 123 8.87 -2.49 -9.73
CA ASP A 123 8.62 -3.79 -10.37
C ASP A 123 7.11 -4.15 -10.47
N GLY A 124 6.23 -3.23 -10.13
CA GLY A 124 4.77 -3.37 -10.29
C GLY A 124 4.02 -3.84 -9.05
N VAL A 125 4.60 -3.66 -7.86
CA VAL A 125 3.92 -3.90 -6.57
C VAL A 125 3.37 -2.58 -6.02
N LEU A 126 2.06 -2.40 -6.04
CA LEU A 126 1.42 -1.26 -5.37
C LEU A 126 1.39 -1.50 -3.87
N LEU A 127 2.29 -0.83 -3.13
CA LEU A 127 2.40 -0.89 -1.67
C LEU A 127 1.46 0.15 -1.06
N LEU A 128 0.20 -0.23 -0.83
CA LEU A 128 -0.91 0.68 -0.57
C LEU A 128 -1.39 0.60 0.88
N ASN A 129 -1.41 1.74 1.58
CA ASN A 129 -2.08 1.84 2.87
C ASN A 129 -3.57 2.19 2.69
N SER A 130 -4.43 1.67 3.57
CA SER A 130 -5.87 2.02 3.59
C SER A 130 -6.12 3.46 4.06
N SER A 131 -5.18 4.04 4.81
CA SER A 131 -5.09 5.46 5.11
C SER A 131 -3.74 5.96 4.62
N LEU A 132 -3.71 6.95 3.73
CA LEU A 132 -2.45 7.42 3.13
C LEU A 132 -1.67 8.38 4.03
N THR A 133 -2.27 8.82 5.12
CA THR A 133 -1.65 9.74 6.09
C THR A 133 -1.99 9.32 7.51
N VAL A 134 -1.21 9.83 8.48
CA VAL A 134 -1.42 9.66 9.92
C VAL A 134 -0.85 10.88 10.66
N GLU A 135 -1.46 11.31 11.77
CA GLU A 135 -0.86 12.30 12.67
C GLU A 135 0.33 11.64 13.40
N ILE A 136 1.47 12.34 13.47
CA ILE A 136 2.66 11.85 14.15
C ILE A 136 2.32 11.46 15.59
N SER A 137 2.80 10.31 16.03
CA SER A 137 2.57 9.70 17.36
C SER A 137 1.14 9.25 17.65
N LYS A 138 0.22 9.30 16.67
CA LYS A 138 -1.20 8.89 16.86
C LYS A 138 -1.64 7.86 15.81
N PRO A 139 -1.33 6.57 15.98
CA PRO A 139 -1.74 5.53 15.03
C PRO A 139 -3.26 5.52 14.86
N GLY A 140 -3.73 5.30 13.63
CA GLY A 140 -5.16 5.27 13.29
C GLY A 140 -5.87 6.63 13.24
N SER A 141 -5.19 7.74 13.54
CA SER A 141 -5.81 9.07 13.62
C SER A 141 -6.54 9.50 12.34
N HIS A 142 -6.06 9.05 11.18
CA HIS A 142 -6.62 9.41 9.87
C HIS A 142 -7.55 8.35 9.27
N SER A 143 -7.94 7.33 10.00
CA SER A 143 -8.85 6.27 9.53
C SER A 143 -10.22 6.79 9.07
N LYS A 144 -10.66 7.96 9.55
CA LYS A 144 -11.99 8.56 9.27
C LYS A 144 -11.93 9.88 8.49
N ILE A 145 -10.76 10.34 8.02
CA ILE A 145 -10.65 11.63 7.34
C ILE A 145 -11.04 11.60 5.85
N GLY A 146 -11.43 10.43 5.32
CA GLY A 146 -11.96 10.31 3.96
C GLY A 146 -11.16 9.41 3.02
N TRP A 147 -9.98 8.90 3.42
CA TRP A 147 -9.17 8.00 2.59
C TRP A 147 -9.90 6.73 2.15
N HIS A 148 -10.79 6.20 2.98
CA HIS A 148 -11.48 4.93 2.72
C HIS A 148 -12.22 4.91 1.37
N LYS A 149 -12.90 6.01 0.98
CA LYS A 149 -13.60 6.10 -0.32
C LYS A 149 -12.63 6.04 -1.49
N PHE A 150 -11.53 6.80 -1.42
CA PHE A 150 -10.49 6.77 -2.41
C PHE A 150 -9.91 5.36 -2.58
N ILE A 151 -9.47 4.73 -1.48
CA ILE A 151 -8.87 3.40 -1.49
C ILE A 151 -9.87 2.33 -1.98
N THR A 152 -11.15 2.42 -1.57
CA THR A 152 -12.20 1.54 -2.11
C THR A 152 -12.28 1.63 -3.63
N ASN A 153 -12.22 2.83 -4.19
CA ASN A 153 -12.29 3.00 -5.64
C ASN A 153 -10.98 2.60 -6.35
N VAL A 154 -9.80 2.76 -5.72
CA VAL A 154 -8.54 2.16 -6.21
C VAL A 154 -8.65 0.64 -6.29
N VAL A 155 -9.19 -0.01 -5.25
CA VAL A 155 -9.39 -1.47 -5.23
C VAL A 155 -10.34 -1.92 -6.32
N LYS A 156 -11.49 -1.26 -6.48
CA LYS A 156 -12.45 -1.53 -7.56
C LYS A 156 -11.81 -1.37 -8.95
N LEU A 157 -11.08 -0.27 -9.15
CA LEU A 157 -10.38 0.01 -10.40
C LEU A 157 -9.40 -1.11 -10.76
N LEU A 158 -8.60 -1.56 -9.80
CA LEU A 158 -7.65 -2.65 -9.99
C LEU A 158 -8.34 -4.02 -10.09
N SER A 159 -9.46 -4.22 -9.42
CA SER A 159 -10.27 -5.43 -9.53
C SER A 159 -10.86 -5.62 -10.95
N ASN A 160 -11.08 -4.51 -11.69
CA ASN A 160 -11.51 -4.54 -13.09
C ASN A 160 -10.37 -4.93 -14.06
N LYS A 161 -9.11 -4.80 -13.65
CA LYS A 161 -7.98 -5.40 -14.38
C LYS A 161 -8.02 -6.92 -14.17
N LYS A 162 -7.49 -7.65 -15.15
CA LYS A 162 -7.29 -9.10 -15.04
C LYS A 162 -5.89 -9.41 -14.54
N ASN A 163 -5.78 -10.56 -13.87
CA ASN A 163 -4.50 -11.16 -13.46
C ASN A 163 -3.69 -10.30 -12.45
N ILE A 164 -4.38 -9.54 -11.61
CA ILE A 164 -3.77 -8.86 -10.47
C ILE A 164 -3.73 -9.82 -9.27
N VAL A 165 -2.65 -9.77 -8.50
CA VAL A 165 -2.53 -10.48 -7.22
C VAL A 165 -2.79 -9.50 -6.07
N PHE A 166 -3.82 -9.74 -5.29
CA PHE A 166 -4.13 -8.98 -4.09
C PHE A 166 -3.65 -9.73 -2.85
N ILE A 167 -2.77 -9.13 -2.08
CA ILE A 167 -2.20 -9.71 -0.86
C ILE A 167 -2.74 -8.93 0.35
N PHE A 168 -3.56 -9.60 1.16
CA PHE A 168 -4.22 -9.04 2.33
C PHE A 168 -3.68 -9.68 3.62
N TRP A 169 -2.85 -8.94 4.34
CA TRP A 169 -2.31 -9.36 5.62
C TRP A 169 -3.07 -8.73 6.79
N GLY A 170 -3.77 -9.57 7.55
CA GLY A 170 -4.58 -9.19 8.70
C GLY A 170 -6.02 -8.78 8.35
N ASN A 171 -6.88 -8.76 9.36
CA ASN A 171 -8.33 -8.57 9.22
C ASN A 171 -8.69 -7.23 8.55
N HIS A 172 -7.95 -6.17 8.86
CA HIS A 172 -8.21 -4.85 8.26
C HIS A 172 -8.01 -4.87 6.74
N ALA A 173 -6.89 -5.42 6.25
CA ALA A 173 -6.67 -5.57 4.81
C ALA A 173 -7.71 -6.51 4.17
N GLN A 174 -8.05 -7.61 4.84
CA GLN A 174 -9.03 -8.59 4.35
C GLN A 174 -10.45 -8.01 4.22
N SER A 175 -10.77 -6.92 4.91
CA SER A 175 -12.07 -6.26 4.74
C SER A 175 -12.33 -5.76 3.32
N PHE A 176 -11.30 -5.54 2.51
CA PHE A 176 -11.42 -5.17 1.10
C PHE A 176 -11.63 -6.36 0.15
N LYS A 177 -11.48 -7.60 0.63
CA LYS A 177 -11.59 -8.81 -0.20
C LYS A 177 -12.90 -8.90 -0.99
N HIS A 178 -14.01 -8.47 -0.41
CA HIS A 178 -15.33 -8.50 -1.04
C HIS A 178 -15.45 -7.60 -2.29
N LEU A 179 -14.50 -6.67 -2.49
CA LEU A 179 -14.46 -5.79 -3.66
C LEU A 179 -13.76 -6.42 -4.87
N ILE A 180 -13.11 -7.58 -4.69
CA ILE A 180 -12.27 -8.18 -5.71
C ILE A 180 -13.05 -9.22 -6.53
N ASN A 181 -12.98 -9.09 -7.85
CA ASN A 181 -13.41 -10.15 -8.76
C ASN A 181 -12.39 -11.30 -8.75
N GLN A 182 -12.65 -12.30 -7.90
CA GLN A 182 -11.74 -13.43 -7.69
C GLN A 182 -11.77 -14.45 -8.87
N ASN A 183 -12.67 -14.32 -9.83
CA ASN A 183 -12.63 -15.13 -11.07
C ASN A 183 -11.51 -14.67 -12.01
N GLU A 184 -11.11 -13.40 -11.94
CA GLU A 184 -10.13 -12.79 -12.82
C GLU A 184 -8.80 -12.48 -12.11
N ASN A 185 -8.77 -12.49 -10.77
CA ASN A 185 -7.66 -12.05 -9.96
C ASN A 185 -7.36 -13.05 -8.83
N LEU A 186 -6.10 -13.13 -8.42
CA LEU A 186 -5.70 -13.94 -7.26
C LEU A 186 -5.80 -13.13 -5.97
N VAL A 187 -6.40 -13.73 -4.94
CA VAL A 187 -6.45 -13.16 -3.58
C VAL A 187 -5.74 -14.07 -2.61
N LEU A 188 -4.70 -13.56 -1.95
CA LEU A 188 -3.92 -14.23 -0.92
C LEU A 188 -4.16 -13.56 0.43
N CYS A 189 -4.58 -14.34 1.42
CA CYS A 189 -4.91 -13.86 2.77
C CYS A 189 -4.11 -14.61 3.83
N SER A 190 -3.59 -13.89 4.82
CA SER A 190 -2.99 -14.46 6.03
C SER A 190 -3.15 -13.51 7.22
N SER A 191 -2.66 -13.89 8.40
CA SER A 191 -2.51 -12.97 9.52
C SER A 191 -1.51 -11.85 9.17
N HIS A 192 -1.53 -10.75 9.96
CA HIS A 192 -0.64 -9.60 9.74
C HIS A 192 0.82 -9.95 10.13
N PRO A 193 1.85 -9.41 9.44
CA PRO A 193 3.27 -9.67 9.74
C PRO A 193 3.78 -9.04 11.05
N SER A 194 2.94 -8.33 11.80
CA SER A 194 3.30 -7.81 13.12
C SER A 194 3.77 -8.92 14.05
N PRO A 195 4.77 -8.70 14.93
CA PRO A 195 5.17 -9.67 15.96
C PRO A 195 4.01 -10.20 16.81
N LEU A 196 2.96 -9.38 16.99
CA LEU A 196 1.76 -9.77 17.77
C LEU A 196 0.89 -10.85 17.08
N SER A 197 1.06 -11.07 15.76
CA SER A 197 0.17 -11.94 14.98
C SER A 197 0.88 -12.83 13.96
N ALA A 198 2.14 -12.58 13.63
CA ALA A 198 2.84 -13.32 12.57
C ALA A 198 2.87 -14.84 12.80
N HIS A 199 2.97 -15.27 14.06
CA HIS A 199 2.93 -16.69 14.45
C HIS A 199 1.56 -17.35 14.23
N ARG A 200 0.49 -16.56 13.96
CA ARG A 200 -0.89 -17.07 13.76
C ARG A 200 -1.19 -17.35 12.29
N GLY A 201 -0.18 -17.63 11.47
CA GLY A 201 -0.34 -18.02 10.06
C GLY A 201 0.16 -16.99 9.04
N PHE A 202 1.00 -16.02 9.44
CA PHE A 202 1.78 -15.24 8.48
C PHE A 202 3.01 -16.05 8.05
N PHE A 203 3.77 -16.60 8.99
CA PHE A 203 4.88 -17.48 8.67
C PHE A 203 4.37 -18.77 8.02
N GLY A 204 5.00 -19.17 6.92
CA GLY A 204 4.64 -20.33 6.11
C GLY A 204 3.45 -20.11 5.16
N ASN A 205 2.99 -18.87 4.97
CA ASN A 205 1.89 -18.57 4.04
C ASN A 205 2.27 -18.75 2.57
N LYS A 206 3.57 -18.67 2.25
CA LYS A 206 4.12 -18.83 0.88
C LYS A 206 3.50 -17.88 -0.14
N HIS A 207 3.21 -16.65 0.26
CA HIS A 207 2.56 -15.70 -0.64
C HIS A 207 3.47 -15.23 -1.76
N PHE A 208 4.78 -15.20 -1.56
CA PHE A 208 5.75 -14.72 -2.54
C PHE A 208 5.91 -15.72 -3.69
N SER A 209 6.10 -17.01 -3.38
CA SER A 209 6.15 -18.07 -4.39
C SER A 209 4.81 -18.25 -5.11
N LYS A 210 3.68 -18.25 -4.38
CA LYS A 210 2.33 -18.35 -4.96
C LYS A 210 2.02 -17.18 -5.88
N CYS A 211 2.40 -15.96 -5.50
CA CYS A 211 2.26 -14.77 -6.33
C CYS A 211 3.03 -14.93 -7.64
N ASN A 212 4.31 -15.27 -7.56
CA ASN A 212 5.17 -15.40 -8.73
C ASN A 212 4.74 -16.58 -9.64
N GLN A 213 4.29 -17.69 -9.06
CA GLN A 213 3.73 -18.81 -9.84
C GLN A 213 2.49 -18.35 -10.62
N TYR A 214 1.55 -17.65 -9.96
CA TYR A 214 0.36 -17.15 -10.63
C TYR A 214 0.70 -16.18 -11.77
N LEU A 215 1.61 -15.25 -11.57
CA LEU A 215 2.04 -14.31 -12.60
C LEU A 215 2.69 -15.06 -13.79
N ALA A 216 3.55 -16.04 -13.52
CA ALA A 216 4.17 -16.87 -14.55
C ALA A 216 3.14 -17.67 -15.36
N ASP A 217 2.14 -18.28 -14.71
CA ASP A 217 1.04 -19.01 -15.35
C ASP A 217 0.22 -18.10 -16.28
N LYS A 218 0.15 -16.79 -15.96
CA LYS A 218 -0.51 -15.76 -16.77
C LYS A 218 0.45 -15.11 -17.80
N LYS A 219 1.69 -15.58 -17.94
CA LYS A 219 2.74 -15.04 -18.82
C LYS A 219 3.10 -13.58 -18.47
N ILE A 220 2.95 -13.22 -17.22
CA ILE A 220 3.36 -11.93 -16.66
C ILE A 220 4.68 -12.13 -15.95
N GLN A 221 5.61 -11.19 -16.12
CA GLN A 221 6.92 -11.28 -15.47
C GLN A 221 6.76 -11.32 -13.94
N PRO A 222 7.30 -12.34 -13.24
CA PRO A 222 7.32 -12.42 -11.79
C PRO A 222 7.99 -11.22 -11.12
N ILE A 223 7.64 -11.00 -9.87
CA ILE A 223 8.23 -9.93 -9.04
C ILE A 223 9.61 -10.36 -8.54
N LYS A 224 10.55 -9.43 -8.57
CA LYS A 224 11.85 -9.56 -7.90
C LYS A 224 11.71 -9.13 -6.44
N TRP A 225 11.28 -10.06 -5.62
CA TRP A 225 11.11 -9.84 -4.18
C TRP A 225 12.39 -9.50 -3.46
#